data_6f863914efcd403b5da76e7a0e8c5eb6
#
_entry.id   6f863914efcd403b5da76e7a0e8c5eb6
#
_cell.length_a   1.000
_cell.length_b   1.000
_cell.length_c   1.000
_cell.angle_alpha   90.00
_cell.angle_beta   90.00
_cell.angle_gamma   90.00
#
_symmetry.space_group_name_H-M   'P 1'
#
loop_
_entity.id
_entity.type
_entity.pdbx_description
1 polymer ?
#
loop_
_entity_poly.entity_id
_entity_poly.type
_entity_poly.pdbx_seq_one_letter_code
_entity_poly.pdbx_strand_id
1 'polypeptide(L)'
;MNKHLCFLLFIIYVSNSCSYPEMVRNELVYENTFEERNLEKIDGGGFSEFNGSTVLGDFNNDGFTIFLDNIGDHDYVFISFDLYIHGSWDGNLNGFQNNDRADKWIMEFNPEMDLFKDGS
;
A
#
# COMPACT_ATOMS: atom_id res chain seq x y z
N MET A 1 23.31 -5.17 -51.66
CA MET A 1 22.58 -4.61 -50.49
C MET A 1 23.53 -3.69 -49.73
N ASN A 2 23.24 -2.41 -49.67
CA ASN A 2 24.15 -1.42 -49.09
C ASN A 2 24.26 -1.61 -47.57
N LYS A 3 25.49 -1.66 -47.06
CA LYS A 3 25.79 -1.83 -45.62
C LYS A 3 25.08 -0.78 -44.75
N HIS A 4 24.83 0.40 -45.27
CA HIS A 4 24.12 1.48 -44.60
C HIS A 4 22.61 1.22 -44.48
N LEU A 5 21.99 0.50 -45.41
CA LEU A 5 20.58 0.13 -45.36
C LEU A 5 20.30 -0.91 -44.25
N CYS A 6 21.20 -1.87 -44.06
CA CYS A 6 21.11 -2.84 -42.99
C CYS A 6 21.25 -2.20 -41.60
N PHE A 7 22.14 -1.19 -41.47
CA PHE A 7 22.33 -0.48 -40.22
C PHE A 7 21.11 0.37 -39.84
N LEU A 8 20.47 0.99 -40.81
CA LEU A 8 19.26 1.79 -40.62
C LEU A 8 18.06 0.93 -40.23
N LEU A 9 17.92 -0.26 -40.82
CA LEU A 9 16.90 -1.23 -40.47
C LEU A 9 17.11 -1.78 -39.03
N PHE A 10 18.35 -1.96 -38.60
CA PHE A 10 18.67 -2.41 -37.26
C PHE A 10 18.31 -1.38 -36.18
N ILE A 11 18.54 -0.08 -36.46
CA ILE A 11 18.17 1.01 -35.55
C ILE A 11 16.65 1.11 -35.38
N ILE A 12 15.86 0.88 -36.41
CA ILE A 12 14.38 0.89 -36.34
C ILE A 12 13.86 -0.30 -35.50
N TYR A 13 14.57 -1.42 -35.49
CA TYR A 13 14.16 -2.61 -34.74
C TYR A 13 14.40 -2.46 -33.21
N VAL A 14 15.39 -1.67 -32.79
CA VAL A 14 15.73 -1.49 -31.38
C VAL A 14 14.81 -0.49 -30.67
N SER A 15 14.11 0.38 -31.40
CA SER A 15 13.25 1.41 -30.84
C SER A 15 11.86 0.94 -30.39
N ASN A 16 11.50 -0.34 -30.57
CA ASN A 16 10.19 -0.87 -30.21
C ASN A 16 10.14 -1.68 -28.89
N SER A 17 11.19 -1.69 -28.07
CA SER A 17 11.30 -2.61 -26.96
C SER A 17 11.06 -2.03 -25.56
N CYS A 18 10.41 -0.87 -25.43
CA CYS A 18 9.94 -0.37 -24.14
C CYS A 18 8.49 0.07 -24.23
N SER A 19 7.60 -0.90 -24.32
CA SER A 19 6.20 -0.68 -24.01
C SER A 19 6.03 -0.94 -22.51
N TYR A 20 5.95 0.10 -21.69
CA TYR A 20 5.42 -0.04 -20.34
C TYR A 20 3.97 -0.48 -20.46
N PRO A 21 3.51 -1.44 -19.64
CA PRO A 21 2.10 -1.75 -19.61
C PRO A 21 1.36 -0.45 -19.24
N GLU A 22 0.56 0.04 -20.16
CA GLU A 22 -0.28 1.21 -19.92
C GLU A 22 -1.31 0.81 -18.87
N MET A 23 -1.37 1.54 -17.77
CA MET A 23 -2.38 1.34 -16.74
C MET A 23 -3.74 1.76 -17.33
N VAL A 24 -4.48 0.77 -17.83
CA VAL A 24 -5.67 1.00 -18.66
C VAL A 24 -6.83 1.58 -17.84
N ARG A 25 -6.86 1.32 -16.53
CA ARG A 25 -7.91 1.78 -15.62
C ARG A 25 -7.40 1.94 -14.21
N ASN A 26 -7.71 3.08 -13.61
CA ASN A 26 -7.48 3.34 -12.19
C ASN A 26 -8.85 3.62 -11.56
N GLU A 27 -9.23 2.83 -10.57
CA GLU A 27 -10.51 2.95 -9.86
C GLU A 27 -10.26 3.11 -8.38
N LEU A 28 -10.82 4.16 -7.80
CA LEU A 28 -10.80 4.36 -6.35
C LEU A 28 -11.79 3.38 -5.70
N VAL A 29 -11.26 2.46 -4.91
CA VAL A 29 -12.07 1.42 -4.23
C VAL A 29 -12.49 1.87 -2.83
N TYR A 30 -11.60 2.57 -2.14
CA TYR A 30 -11.83 3.00 -0.77
C TYR A 30 -11.03 4.25 -0.46
N GLU A 31 -11.66 5.18 0.21
CA GLU A 31 -11.04 6.38 0.77
C GLU A 31 -11.68 6.71 2.12
N ASN A 32 -10.86 7.06 3.11
CA ASN A 32 -11.32 7.51 4.40
C ASN A 32 -10.35 8.54 4.96
N THR A 33 -10.82 9.72 5.22
CA THR A 33 -10.05 10.81 5.85
C THR A 33 -10.17 10.82 7.38
N PHE A 34 -11.09 10.03 7.93
CA PHE A 34 -11.43 9.93 9.35
C PHE A 34 -12.07 11.18 9.98
N GLU A 35 -12.18 12.28 9.26
CA GLU A 35 -12.76 13.52 9.78
C GLU A 35 -14.23 13.35 10.22
N GLU A 36 -14.97 12.46 9.56
CA GLU A 36 -16.36 12.14 9.91
C GLU A 36 -16.48 11.06 11.00
N ARG A 37 -15.36 10.61 11.57
CA ARG A 37 -15.32 9.56 12.60
C ARG A 37 -16.06 8.28 12.16
N ASN A 38 -15.83 7.85 10.95
CA ASN A 38 -16.41 6.65 10.38
C ASN A 38 -15.36 5.52 10.29
N LEU A 39 -15.70 4.35 10.85
CA LEU A 39 -14.90 3.12 10.80
C LEU A 39 -15.49 2.07 9.85
N GLU A 40 -16.23 2.51 8.82
CA GLU A 40 -16.72 1.56 7.83
C GLU A 40 -15.57 0.78 7.20
N LYS A 41 -15.72 -0.54 7.14
CA LYS A 41 -14.68 -1.49 6.66
C LYS A 41 -13.40 -1.54 7.49
N ILE A 42 -13.41 -0.99 8.69
CA ILE A 42 -12.28 -1.01 9.60
C ILE A 42 -12.68 -1.74 10.89
N ASP A 43 -11.88 -2.69 11.28
CA ASP A 43 -11.96 -3.36 12.56
C ASP A 43 -10.73 -3.02 13.40
N GLY A 44 -10.96 -2.65 14.65
CA GLY A 44 -9.93 -2.17 15.55
C GLY A 44 -9.67 -0.67 15.41
N GLY A 45 -8.84 -0.16 16.32
CA GLY A 45 -8.51 1.25 16.39
C GLY A 45 -9.63 2.13 16.98
N GLY A 46 -9.42 3.40 16.89
CA GLY A 46 -10.32 4.47 17.38
C GLY A 46 -9.94 5.79 16.71
N PHE A 47 -10.51 6.87 17.21
CA PHE A 47 -10.20 8.19 16.72
C PHE A 47 -9.43 8.99 17.77
N SER A 48 -8.41 9.71 17.29
CA SER A 48 -7.74 10.74 18.06
C SER A 48 -7.59 12.00 17.23
N GLU A 49 -7.04 13.04 17.83
CA GLU A 49 -6.80 14.31 17.15
C GLU A 49 -5.30 14.56 17.04
N PHE A 50 -4.87 14.89 15.85
CA PHE A 50 -3.49 15.26 15.57
C PHE A 50 -3.44 16.53 14.71
N ASN A 51 -2.81 17.58 15.22
CA ASN A 51 -2.68 18.88 14.55
C ASN A 51 -4.01 19.49 14.04
N GLY A 52 -5.11 19.23 14.73
CA GLY A 52 -6.42 19.76 14.36
C GLY A 52 -7.20 18.92 13.37
N SER A 53 -6.68 17.76 12.99
CA SER A 53 -7.37 16.76 12.17
C SER A 53 -7.72 15.52 12.97
N THR A 54 -8.84 14.90 12.65
CA THR A 54 -9.20 13.59 13.19
C THR A 54 -8.41 12.51 12.46
N VAL A 55 -7.78 11.62 13.21
CA VAL A 55 -6.96 10.53 12.67
C VAL A 55 -7.40 9.20 13.25
N LEU A 56 -7.13 8.12 12.52
CA LEU A 56 -7.26 6.76 13.05
C LEU A 56 -6.06 6.47 13.97
N GLY A 57 -6.33 6.08 15.18
CA GLY A 57 -5.31 5.84 16.20
C GLY A 57 -5.81 6.44 17.52
N ASP A 58 -5.07 6.51 18.50
CA ASP A 58 -3.69 6.48 18.90
C ASP A 58 -3.26 5.02 19.20
N PHE A 59 -2.39 4.42 18.40
CA PHE A 59 -2.01 3.03 18.55
C PHE A 59 -0.80 2.89 19.46
N ASN A 60 -0.97 2.13 20.54
CA ASN A 60 0.09 1.78 21.46
C ASN A 60 0.13 0.26 21.61
N ASN A 61 0.98 -0.40 20.83
CA ASN A 61 1.06 -1.86 20.68
C ASN A 61 -0.26 -2.51 20.20
N ASP A 62 -1.01 -1.80 19.41
CA ASP A 62 -2.27 -2.22 18.83
C ASP A 62 -2.31 -1.92 17.34
N GLY A 63 -3.40 -2.25 16.67
CA GLY A 63 -3.53 -2.06 15.24
C GLY A 63 -4.99 -2.04 14.78
N PHE A 64 -5.14 -2.06 13.48
CA PHE A 64 -6.44 -2.12 12.82
C PHE A 64 -6.36 -3.00 11.59
N THR A 65 -7.49 -3.44 11.11
CA THR A 65 -7.62 -4.20 9.86
C THR A 65 -8.63 -3.51 8.95
N ILE A 66 -8.28 -3.37 7.69
CA ILE A 66 -9.20 -2.90 6.64
C ILE A 66 -9.69 -4.12 5.86
N PHE A 67 -11.00 -4.25 5.70
CA PHE A 67 -11.64 -5.29 4.90
C PHE A 67 -12.23 -4.68 3.64
N LEU A 68 -11.69 -5.06 2.48
CA LEU A 68 -12.20 -4.64 1.18
C LEU A 68 -12.68 -5.86 0.42
N ASP A 69 -13.99 -6.00 0.32
CA ASP A 69 -14.62 -7.06 -0.44
C ASP A 69 -14.88 -6.60 -1.88
N ASN A 70 -14.83 -7.54 -2.82
CA ASN A 70 -15.22 -7.33 -4.22
C ASN A 70 -14.45 -6.21 -4.95
N ILE A 71 -13.13 -6.23 -4.82
CA ILE A 71 -12.26 -5.29 -5.54
C ILE A 71 -12.36 -5.46 -7.07
N GLY A 72 -12.91 -6.59 -7.55
CA GLY A 72 -12.97 -6.92 -8.96
C GLY A 72 -11.62 -7.45 -9.49
N ASP A 73 -11.59 -7.79 -10.77
CA ASP A 73 -10.35 -8.25 -11.41
C ASP A 73 -9.35 -7.09 -11.50
N HIS A 74 -8.15 -7.31 -10.99
CA HIS A 74 -7.10 -6.30 -10.94
C HIS A 74 -5.72 -6.94 -11.06
N ASP A 75 -4.79 -6.20 -11.64
CA ASP A 75 -3.37 -6.58 -11.70
C ASP A 75 -2.58 -5.96 -10.54
N TYR A 76 -3.01 -4.81 -10.03
CA TYR A 76 -2.33 -4.05 -8.98
C TYR A 76 -3.31 -3.42 -8.01
N VAL A 77 -2.93 -3.35 -6.75
CA VAL A 77 -3.59 -2.55 -5.73
C VAL A 77 -2.63 -1.44 -5.29
N PHE A 78 -3.07 -0.21 -5.35
CA PHE A 78 -2.32 0.94 -4.91
C PHE A 78 -2.84 1.41 -3.56
N ILE A 79 -1.96 1.52 -2.57
CA ILE A 79 -2.32 1.99 -1.23
C ILE A 79 -1.52 3.25 -0.94
N SER A 80 -2.21 4.29 -0.50
CA SER A 80 -1.62 5.55 -0.08
C SER A 80 -2.22 5.97 1.26
N PHE A 81 -1.38 6.40 2.19
CA PHE A 81 -1.80 6.88 3.49
C PHE A 81 -0.73 7.79 4.10
N ASP A 82 -1.13 8.62 5.04
CA ASP A 82 -0.24 9.42 5.86
C ASP A 82 -0.05 8.73 7.22
N LEU A 83 1.20 8.48 7.58
CA LEU A 83 1.55 7.91 8.88
C LEU A 83 2.13 9.00 9.78
N TYR A 84 1.43 9.30 10.88
CA TYR A 84 1.89 10.25 11.90
C TYR A 84 2.56 9.49 13.04
N ILE A 85 3.83 9.73 13.22
CA ILE A 85 4.62 9.14 14.31
C ILE A 85 4.84 10.20 15.36
N HIS A 86 4.45 9.92 16.60
CA HIS A 86 4.57 10.85 17.71
C HIS A 86 4.88 10.13 19.02
N GLY A 87 5.15 10.92 20.07
CA GLY A 87 5.49 10.39 21.39
C GLY A 87 6.92 9.88 21.49
N SER A 88 7.12 8.79 22.17
CA SER A 88 8.42 8.17 22.44
C SER A 88 8.75 7.04 21.46
N TRP A 89 8.48 7.25 20.18
CA TRP A 89 8.80 6.27 19.16
C TRP A 89 10.32 6.07 18.99
N ASP A 90 10.81 4.89 19.34
CA ASP A 90 12.23 4.52 19.32
C ASP A 90 12.54 3.51 18.20
N GLY A 91 12.10 3.80 16.99
CA GLY A 91 12.24 2.90 15.83
C GLY A 91 13.68 2.59 15.42
N ASN A 92 14.65 3.38 15.87
CA ASN A 92 16.06 3.21 15.56
C ASN A 92 16.93 3.28 16.81
N LEU A 93 16.92 2.23 17.61
CA LEU A 93 17.79 2.10 18.77
C LEU A 93 19.23 1.78 18.31
N ASN A 94 19.99 2.80 17.92
CA ASN A 94 21.41 2.71 17.69
C ASN A 94 22.10 2.41 19.04
N GLY A 95 22.49 1.15 19.27
CA GLY A 95 23.31 0.75 20.41
C GLY A 95 22.77 -0.38 21.29
N PHE A 96 21.55 -0.84 21.10
CA PHE A 96 21.06 -2.03 21.78
C PHE A 96 21.20 -3.25 20.88
N GLN A 97 21.87 -4.28 21.37
CA GLN A 97 22.14 -5.53 20.63
C GLN A 97 20.90 -6.41 20.42
N ASN A 98 19.73 -6.00 20.91
CA ASN A 98 18.46 -6.69 20.73
C ASN A 98 17.47 -5.75 20.03
N ASN A 99 17.28 -5.95 18.74
CA ASN A 99 16.27 -5.29 17.91
C ASN A 99 14.81 -5.56 18.36
N ASP A 100 14.60 -6.39 19.36
CA ASP A 100 13.28 -6.80 19.83
C ASP A 100 12.54 -5.74 20.65
N ARG A 101 13.21 -4.62 20.94
CA ARG A 101 12.64 -3.51 21.71
C ARG A 101 12.39 -2.24 20.88
N ALA A 102 12.77 -2.23 19.61
CA ALA A 102 12.50 -1.09 18.74
C ALA A 102 11.01 -1.07 18.38
N ASP A 103 10.41 0.12 18.42
CA ASP A 103 9.06 0.31 17.91
C ASP A 103 9.01 0.00 16.42
N LYS A 104 7.98 -0.72 15.99
CA LYS A 104 7.82 -1.17 14.61
C LYS A 104 6.41 -0.85 14.13
N TRP A 105 6.33 -0.35 12.92
CA TRP A 105 5.09 -0.33 12.16
C TRP A 105 5.10 -1.48 11.16
N ILE A 106 4.06 -2.29 11.14
CA ILE A 106 3.98 -3.49 10.31
C ILE A 106 2.70 -3.41 9.48
N MET A 107 2.83 -3.62 8.18
CA MET A 107 1.71 -3.81 7.27
C MET A 107 1.74 -5.23 6.73
N GLU A 108 0.61 -5.90 6.84
CA GLU A 108 0.41 -7.25 6.32
C GLU A 108 -0.75 -7.26 5.34
N PHE A 109 -0.59 -8.01 4.26
CA PHE A 109 -1.64 -8.30 3.30
C PHE A 109 -2.05 -9.75 3.43
N ASN A 110 -3.34 -9.99 3.56
CA ASN A 110 -3.87 -11.34 3.56
C ASN A 110 -4.84 -11.55 2.38
N PRO A 111 -4.33 -11.85 1.18
CA PRO A 111 -5.15 -12.11 0.00
C PRO A 111 -5.90 -13.44 0.08
N GLU A 112 -5.57 -14.30 1.04
CA GLU A 112 -6.10 -15.66 1.12
C GLU A 112 -7.45 -15.76 1.84
N MET A 113 -8.00 -14.70 2.38
CA MET A 113 -9.33 -14.74 3.01
C MET A 113 -10.45 -15.11 2.03
N ASP A 114 -10.24 -14.98 0.73
CA ASP A 114 -11.20 -15.44 -0.30
C ASP A 114 -11.14 -16.94 -0.61
N LEU A 115 -10.04 -17.62 -0.27
CA LEU A 115 -9.89 -19.05 -0.58
C LEU A 115 -10.68 -19.98 0.35
N PHE A 116 -11.21 -19.47 1.43
CA PHE A 116 -12.01 -20.28 2.37
C PHE A 116 -13.52 -20.17 2.19
N LYS A 117 -14.00 -19.38 1.25
CA LYS A 117 -15.44 -19.25 0.96
C LYS A 117 -16.02 -20.32 0.03
N ASP A 118 -15.19 -21.19 -0.52
CA ASP A 118 -15.66 -22.21 -1.47
C ASP A 118 -15.42 -23.64 -0.97
N GLY A 119 -15.89 -23.91 0.22
CA GLY A 119 -15.74 -25.21 0.87
C GLY A 119 -16.98 -25.65 1.62
N SER A 120 -18.09 -25.82 0.90
CA SER A 120 -19.17 -26.76 1.35
C SER A 120 -20.22 -26.95 0.29
#